data_40cdf3099bcb996285c0d43a65214ffb
#
_entry.id   40cdf3099bcb996285c0d43a65214ffb
#
_cell.length_a   1.000
_cell.length_b   1.000
_cell.length_c   1.000
_cell.angle_alpha   90.00
_cell.angle_beta   90.00
_cell.angle_gamma   90.00
#
_symmetry.space_group_name_H-M   'P 1'
#
loop_
_entity.id
_entity.type
_entity.pdbx_description
1 polymer ?
#
loop_
_entity_poly.entity_id
_entity_poly.type
_entity_poly.pdbx_seq_one_letter_code
_entity_poly.pdbx_strand_id
1 'polypeptide(L)' 'MTLAQRELLVLCALATMGDTSAQLGPHGRACLQVGNSKAEVVAALVHCFPYIGFPRVAAAIRAVKGL' A
#
# COMPACT_ATOMS: atom_id res chain seq x y z
N MET A 1 -1.95 7.17 16.77
CA MET A 1 -1.17 7.07 15.51
C MET A 1 -1.42 8.28 14.64
N THR A 2 -0.48 8.62 13.78
CA THR A 2 -0.63 9.73 12.85
C THR A 2 -1.51 9.33 11.67
N LEU A 3 -2.01 10.33 10.92
CA LEU A 3 -2.73 10.04 9.67
C LEU A 3 -1.85 9.30 8.68
N ALA A 4 -0.56 9.65 8.62
CA ALA A 4 0.39 8.97 7.74
C ALA A 4 0.51 7.49 8.09
N GLN A 5 0.65 7.16 9.37
CA GLN A 5 0.71 5.77 9.82
C GLN A 5 -0.58 5.03 9.53
N ARG A 6 -1.72 5.69 9.80
CA ARG A 6 -3.03 5.09 9.58
C ARG A 6 -3.21 4.69 8.11
N GLU A 7 -2.85 5.57 7.19
CA GLU A 7 -3.05 5.29 5.76
C GLU A 7 -2.10 4.20 5.26
N LEU A 8 -0.88 4.10 5.80
CA LEU A 8 -0.01 2.97 5.49
C LEU A 8 -0.61 1.65 5.96
N LEU A 9 -1.19 1.64 7.16
CA LEU A 9 -1.84 0.43 7.68
C LEU A 9 -3.02 0.02 6.83
N VAL A 10 -3.87 0.98 6.42
CA VAL A 10 -5.01 0.70 5.56
C VAL A 10 -4.54 0.10 4.23
N LEU A 11 -3.50 0.68 3.63
CA LEU A 11 -2.98 0.18 2.36
C LEU A 11 -2.46 -1.25 2.49
N CYS A 12 -1.70 -1.54 3.55
CA CYS A 12 -1.18 -2.88 3.78
C CYS A 12 -2.31 -3.88 4.06
N ALA A 13 -3.35 -3.46 4.77
CA ALA A 13 -4.51 -4.30 5.01
C ALA A 13 -5.22 -4.64 3.69
N LEU A 14 -5.38 -3.66 2.81
CA LEU A 14 -6.00 -3.88 1.49
C LEU A 14 -5.17 -4.86 0.65
N ALA A 15 -3.84 -4.69 0.65
CA ALA A 15 -2.95 -5.60 -0.07
C ALA A 15 -3.08 -7.02 0.45
N THR A 16 -3.18 -7.17 1.77
CA THR A 16 -3.29 -8.47 2.44
C THR A 16 -4.59 -9.19 2.09
N MET A 17 -5.69 -8.44 1.95
CA MET A 17 -6.99 -9.03 1.63
C MET A 17 -7.02 -9.66 0.24
N GLY A 18 -6.29 -9.09 -0.70
CA GLY A 18 -6.42 -9.48 -2.11
C GLY A 18 -7.71 -8.95 -2.71
N ASP A 19 -7.81 -8.97 -4.02
CA ASP A 19 -9.04 -8.55 -4.74
C ASP A 19 -9.48 -7.12 -4.40
N THR A 20 -8.52 -6.26 -4.06
CA THR A 20 -8.80 -4.87 -3.66
C THR A 20 -8.18 -3.88 -4.64
N SER A 21 -8.02 -4.25 -5.91
CA SER A 21 -7.37 -3.41 -6.91
C SER A 21 -8.03 -2.05 -7.05
N ALA A 22 -9.36 -1.99 -6.95
CA ALA A 22 -10.09 -0.73 -7.06
C ALA A 22 -9.80 0.23 -5.91
N GLN A 23 -9.43 -0.29 -4.74
CA GLN A 23 -9.15 0.51 -3.55
C GLN A 23 -7.68 0.86 -3.39
N LEU A 24 -6.77 0.04 -3.92
CA LEU A 24 -5.33 0.22 -3.71
C LEU A 24 -4.81 1.55 -4.27
N GLY A 25 -5.21 1.91 -5.49
CA GLY A 25 -4.78 3.17 -6.10
C GLY A 25 -5.19 4.39 -5.30
N PRO A 26 -6.51 4.57 -5.03
CA PRO A 26 -6.98 5.70 -4.23
C PRO A 26 -6.35 5.77 -2.83
N HIS A 27 -6.19 4.64 -2.14
CA HIS A 27 -5.57 4.64 -0.81
C HIS A 27 -4.05 4.86 -0.88
N GLY A 28 -3.39 4.41 -1.93
CA GLY A 28 -2.00 4.76 -2.16
C GLY A 28 -1.82 6.27 -2.34
N ARG A 29 -2.72 6.90 -3.11
CA ARG A 29 -2.73 8.34 -3.26
C ARG A 29 -2.96 9.04 -1.93
N ALA A 30 -3.88 8.53 -1.12
CA ALA A 30 -4.13 9.08 0.22
C ALA A 30 -2.88 9.01 1.10
N CYS A 31 -2.09 7.93 1.00
CA CYS A 31 -0.82 7.83 1.73
C CYS A 31 0.12 8.99 1.39
N LEU A 32 0.21 9.35 0.11
CA LEU A 32 1.06 10.47 -0.31
C LEU A 32 0.51 11.80 0.21
N GLN A 33 -0.81 11.98 0.18
CA GLN A 33 -1.46 13.21 0.62
C GLN A 33 -1.26 13.50 2.11
N VAL A 34 -1.13 12.46 2.91
CA VAL A 34 -0.94 12.62 4.37
C VAL A 34 0.52 12.59 4.80
N GLY A 35 1.45 12.67 3.86
CA GLY A 35 2.86 12.91 4.15
C GLY A 35 3.81 11.74 3.97
N ASN A 36 3.34 10.56 3.57
CA ASN A 36 4.25 9.47 3.23
C ASN A 36 4.90 9.74 1.87
N SER A 37 6.17 9.40 1.75
CA SER A 37 6.83 9.40 0.43
C SER A 37 6.43 8.15 -0.35
N LYS A 38 6.59 8.21 -1.67
CA LYS A 38 6.36 7.04 -2.51
C LYS A 38 7.28 5.89 -2.10
N ALA A 39 8.54 6.20 -1.76
CA ALA A 39 9.48 5.19 -1.30
C ALA A 39 8.99 4.50 -0.02
N GLU A 40 8.40 5.26 0.91
CA GLU A 40 7.82 4.68 2.13
C GLU A 40 6.64 3.78 1.83
N VAL A 41 5.78 4.19 0.90
CA VAL A 41 4.62 3.38 0.50
C VAL A 41 5.09 2.06 -0.10
N VAL A 42 6.03 2.11 -1.04
CA VAL A 42 6.56 0.89 -1.66
C VAL A 42 7.27 0.02 -0.63
N ALA A 43 8.06 0.62 0.25
CA ALA A 43 8.78 -0.12 1.30
C ALA A 43 7.82 -0.85 2.23
N ALA A 44 6.70 -0.22 2.61
CA ALA A 44 5.70 -0.85 3.46
C ALA A 44 5.10 -2.08 2.78
N LEU A 45 4.78 -1.98 1.49
CA LEU A 45 4.24 -3.11 0.73
C LEU A 45 5.26 -4.24 0.58
N VAL A 46 6.52 -3.89 0.30
CA VAL A 46 7.59 -4.89 0.21
C VAL A 46 7.79 -5.60 1.56
N HIS A 47 7.66 -4.86 2.66
CA HIS A 47 7.76 -5.44 3.99
C HIS A 47 6.70 -6.53 4.23
N CYS A 48 5.55 -6.44 3.59
CA CYS A 48 4.49 -7.44 3.72
C CYS A 48 4.82 -8.76 3.00
N PHE A 49 5.81 -8.78 2.13
CA PHE A 49 6.12 -9.92 1.26
C PHE A 49 6.21 -11.25 2.00
N PRO A 50 6.96 -11.39 3.12
CA PRO A 50 7.08 -12.68 3.80
C PRO A 50 5.77 -13.20 4.39
N TYR A 51 4.77 -12.34 4.53
CA TYR A 51 3.53 -12.66 5.23
C TYR A 51 2.36 -12.90 4.29
N ILE A 52 2.31 -12.19 3.15
CA ILE A 52 1.14 -12.25 2.26
C ILE A 52 1.47 -12.82 0.86
N GLY A 53 2.75 -13.00 0.56
CA GLY A 53 3.18 -13.63 -0.69
C GLY A 53 3.36 -12.66 -1.84
N PHE A 54 4.10 -13.12 -2.86
CA PHE A 54 4.48 -12.30 -4.00
C PHE A 54 3.30 -11.77 -4.82
N PRO A 55 2.28 -12.59 -5.15
CA PRO A 55 1.20 -12.10 -6.03
C PRO A 55 0.46 -10.88 -5.47
N ARG A 56 0.16 -10.89 -4.18
CA ARG A 56 -0.54 -9.76 -3.54
C ARG A 56 0.33 -8.52 -3.46
N VAL A 57 1.60 -8.69 -3.12
CA VAL A 57 2.53 -7.55 -3.08
C VAL A 57 2.74 -6.97 -4.47
N ALA A 58 2.93 -7.81 -5.47
CA ALA A 58 3.11 -7.36 -6.85
C ALA A 58 1.88 -6.59 -7.35
N ALA A 59 0.68 -7.08 -7.05
CA ALA A 59 -0.57 -6.41 -7.44
C ALA A 59 -0.67 -5.02 -6.77
N ALA A 60 -0.33 -4.94 -5.49
CA ALA A 60 -0.38 -3.67 -4.75
C ALA A 60 0.65 -2.67 -5.30
N ILE A 61 1.87 -3.12 -5.58
CA ILE A 61 2.90 -2.25 -6.15
C ILE A 61 2.48 -1.75 -7.52
N ARG A 62 1.90 -2.61 -8.37
CA ARG A 62 1.40 -2.17 -9.67
C ARG A 62 0.35 -1.08 -9.54
N ALA A 63 -0.51 -1.18 -8.52
CA ALA A 63 -1.56 -0.20 -8.31
C ALA A 63 -1.02 1.16 -7.88
N VAL A 64 0.12 1.22 -7.18
CA VAL A 64 0.64 2.47 -6.63
C VAL A 64 1.84 3.04 -7.38
N LYS A 65 2.49 2.27 -8.23
CA LYS A 65 3.76 2.70 -8.84
C LYS A 65 3.63 3.92 -9.74
N GLY A 66 2.45 4.18 -10.30
CA GLY A 66 2.21 5.30 -11.18
C GLY A 66 1.81 6.60 -10.48
N LEU A 67 1.73 6.59 -9.17
CA LEU A 67 1.26 7.74 -8.40
C LEU A 67 2.32 8.82 -8.20
#